data_63c56d285200dc6e7f0743fefae0ea9b
#
_entry.id   63c56d285200dc6e7f0743fefae0ea9b
#
_cell.length_a   1.000
_cell.length_b   1.000
_cell.length_c   1.000
_cell.angle_alpha   90.00
_cell.angle_beta   90.00
_cell.angle_gamma   90.00
#
_symmetry.space_group_name_H-M   'P 1'
#
loop_
_entity.id
_entity.type
_entity.pdbx_description
1 polymer ?
#
loop_
_entity_poly.entity_id
_entity_poly.type
_entity_poly.pdbx_seq_one_letter_code
_entity_poly.pdbx_strand_id
1 'polypeptide(L)'
;MTDKADKIFTIENGEPNKTYSSFSFEEGEAFGTNLEGALQSLIEKAAENVIPGSQISPGSEDPPRFMVINREMPVKRWSLDVLLIDQYATPTLLEAKLFRNSEATRKVIGQILHYAANANKSWSGRTLRERAESYWKNMGEDLDDKIDDLLGEKDV
;
A
#
# COMPACT_ATOMS: atom_id res chain seq x y z
N MET A 1 -11.23 16.30 28.88
CA MET A 1 -10.34 15.11 28.91
C MET A 1 -9.31 15.36 27.84
N THR A 2 -8.10 15.70 28.20
CA THR A 2 -7.02 15.89 27.25
C THR A 2 -6.63 14.52 26.72
N ASP A 3 -6.94 14.28 25.46
CA ASP A 3 -6.46 13.13 24.70
C ASP A 3 -4.93 13.09 24.79
N LYS A 4 -4.38 12.12 25.48
CA LYS A 4 -2.94 11.89 25.47
C LYS A 4 -2.63 11.34 24.09
N ALA A 5 -2.21 12.22 23.20
CA ALA A 5 -1.66 11.82 21.91
C ALA A 5 -0.55 10.79 22.17
N ASP A 6 -0.73 9.58 21.71
CA ASP A 6 0.28 8.53 21.79
C ASP A 6 1.49 8.98 21.00
N LYS A 7 2.65 9.01 21.66
CA LYS A 7 3.92 9.35 21.03
C LYS A 7 4.62 8.08 20.59
N ILE A 8 5.00 8.04 19.34
CA ILE A 8 5.87 7.01 18.78
C ILE A 8 7.29 7.55 18.79
N PHE A 9 8.26 6.76 19.22
CA PHE A 9 9.67 7.12 19.17
C PHE A 9 10.49 5.98 18.58
N THR A 10 11.55 6.33 17.89
CA THR A 10 12.55 5.37 17.42
C THR A 10 13.66 5.26 18.44
N ILE A 11 14.20 4.05 18.60
CA ILE A 11 15.38 3.79 19.45
C ILE A 11 16.54 3.47 18.52
N GLU A 12 17.66 4.13 18.72
CA GLU A 12 18.89 3.88 18.02
C GLU A 12 20.02 3.73 19.06
N ASN A 13 20.77 2.63 18.98
CA ASN A 13 21.82 2.29 19.96
C ASN A 13 21.35 2.25 21.42
N GLY A 14 20.06 1.91 21.66
CA GLY A 14 19.49 1.85 22.99
C GLY A 14 18.96 3.19 23.53
N GLU A 15 19.10 4.28 22.80
CA GLU A 15 18.64 5.62 23.16
C GLU A 15 17.48 6.09 22.28
N PRO A 16 16.52 6.87 22.82
CA PRO A 16 15.48 7.49 22.03
C PRO A 16 16.07 8.47 21.01
N ASN A 17 15.87 8.24 19.73
CA ASN A 17 16.42 9.07 18.65
C ASN A 17 15.43 10.14 18.19
N LYS A 18 14.25 9.70 17.67
CA LYS A 18 13.22 10.63 17.16
C LYS A 18 11.90 10.37 17.84
N THR A 19 11.19 11.42 18.17
CA THR A 19 9.83 11.36 18.70
C THR A 19 8.86 11.86 17.64
N TYR A 20 7.83 11.08 17.37
CA TYR A 20 6.74 11.43 16.47
C TYR A 20 5.46 11.57 17.28
N SER A 21 4.72 12.64 17.04
CA SER A 21 3.38 12.81 17.59
C SER A 21 2.36 12.26 16.60
N SER A 22 1.34 11.58 17.10
CA SER A 22 0.18 11.28 16.28
C SER A 22 -0.50 12.59 15.86
N PHE A 23 -1.05 12.64 14.69
CA PHE A 23 -1.91 13.73 14.24
C PHE A 23 -3.24 13.16 13.78
N SER A 24 -4.30 13.93 13.94
CA SER A 24 -5.61 13.58 13.40
C SER A 24 -5.67 13.97 11.93
N PHE A 25 -6.20 13.10 11.07
CA PHE A 25 -6.52 13.45 9.69
C PHE A 25 -7.52 14.60 9.58
N GLU A 26 -8.29 14.89 10.65
CA GLU A 26 -9.20 16.03 10.72
C GLU A 26 -8.46 17.36 10.93
N GLU A 27 -7.27 17.30 11.55
CA GLU A 27 -6.40 18.46 11.77
C GLU A 27 -5.42 18.69 10.61
N GLY A 28 -5.41 17.77 9.64
CA GLY A 28 -4.42 17.72 8.57
C GLY A 28 -4.66 18.70 7.42
N GLU A 29 -4.69 20.01 7.66
CA GLU A 29 -4.58 21.01 6.59
C GLU A 29 -3.36 20.78 5.68
N ALA A 30 -2.33 20.11 6.19
CA ALA A 30 -1.12 19.74 5.45
C ALA A 30 -1.37 18.81 4.25
N PHE A 31 -2.48 18.06 4.23
CA PHE A 31 -2.84 17.14 3.15
C PHE A 31 -3.92 17.69 2.21
N GLY A 32 -4.39 18.91 2.43
CA GLY A 32 -5.46 19.53 1.64
C GLY A 32 -6.84 18.89 1.91
N THR A 33 -7.79 19.16 1.01
CA THR A 33 -9.19 18.73 1.18
C THR A 33 -9.45 17.27 0.83
N ASN A 34 -8.52 16.56 0.17
CA ASN A 34 -8.66 15.17 -0.25
C ASN A 34 -7.86 14.23 0.65
N LEU A 35 -8.38 13.97 1.85
CA LEU A 35 -7.73 13.09 2.84
C LEU A 35 -7.62 11.62 2.37
N GLU A 36 -8.59 11.10 1.62
CA GLU A 36 -8.50 9.73 1.06
C GLU A 36 -7.37 9.65 0.03
N GLY A 37 -7.24 10.64 -0.86
CA GLY A 37 -6.15 10.72 -1.82
C GLY A 37 -4.77 10.88 -1.16
N ALA A 38 -4.70 11.62 -0.05
CA ALA A 38 -3.47 11.72 0.74
C ALA A 38 -3.08 10.39 1.38
N LEU A 39 -4.05 9.66 1.94
CA LEU A 39 -3.84 8.31 2.49
C LEU A 39 -3.38 7.32 1.42
N GLN A 40 -4.03 7.32 0.25
CA GLN A 40 -3.59 6.52 -0.90
C GLN A 40 -2.14 6.81 -1.30
N SER A 41 -1.77 8.10 -1.36
CA SER A 41 -0.39 8.51 -1.69
C SER A 41 0.63 8.08 -0.64
N LEU A 42 0.27 8.09 0.63
CA LEU A 42 1.13 7.58 1.70
C LEU A 42 1.33 6.07 1.58
N ILE A 43 0.26 5.33 1.34
CA ILE A 43 0.30 3.87 1.15
C ILE A 43 1.15 3.51 -0.06
N GLU A 44 0.98 4.22 -1.18
CA GLU A 44 1.76 4.03 -2.40
C GLU A 44 3.26 4.20 -2.16
N LYS A 45 3.65 5.28 -1.48
CA LYS A 45 5.06 5.62 -1.21
C LYS A 45 5.72 4.72 -0.15
N ALA A 46 4.93 4.12 0.69
CA ALA A 46 5.39 3.36 1.84
C ALA A 46 4.81 1.93 1.87
N ALA A 47 4.43 1.38 0.70
CA ALA A 47 3.76 0.08 0.61
C ALA A 47 4.55 -1.02 1.36
N GLU A 48 5.86 -1.04 1.21
CA GLU A 48 6.76 -1.97 1.88
C GLU A 48 6.76 -1.83 3.41
N ASN A 49 6.48 -0.63 3.92
CA ASN A 49 6.52 -0.31 5.36
C ASN A 49 5.12 -0.30 5.99
N VAL A 50 4.09 0.05 5.21
CA VAL A 50 2.70 0.14 5.70
C VAL A 50 2.08 -1.25 5.87
N ILE A 51 2.52 -2.21 5.06
CA ILE A 51 2.03 -3.60 5.12
C ILE A 51 3.23 -4.51 5.42
N PRO A 52 3.69 -4.58 6.68
CA PRO A 52 4.82 -5.43 7.00
C PRO A 52 4.45 -6.91 6.82
N GLY A 53 5.15 -7.58 5.90
CA GLY A 53 4.89 -8.99 5.58
C GLY A 53 4.95 -9.92 6.78
N SER A 54 5.79 -9.59 7.77
CA SER A 54 5.88 -10.31 9.03
C SER A 54 4.58 -10.31 9.86
N GLN A 55 3.71 -9.32 9.67
CA GLN A 55 2.38 -9.28 10.30
C GLN A 55 1.36 -10.11 9.52
N ILE A 56 1.54 -10.24 8.20
CA ILE A 56 0.67 -11.06 7.34
C ILE A 56 0.97 -12.54 7.53
N SER A 57 2.25 -12.89 7.62
CA SER A 57 2.73 -14.26 7.80
C SER A 57 3.67 -14.36 9.01
N PRO A 58 3.13 -14.30 10.25
CA PRO A 58 3.93 -14.38 11.46
C PRO A 58 4.70 -15.72 11.52
N GLY A 59 6.02 -15.63 11.74
CA GLY A 59 6.88 -16.81 11.85
C GLY A 59 7.35 -17.41 10.51
N SER A 60 7.02 -16.76 9.38
CA SER A 60 7.61 -17.10 8.08
C SER A 60 9.09 -16.74 8.06
N GLU A 61 9.93 -17.62 7.52
CA GLU A 61 11.36 -17.33 7.29
C GLU A 61 11.55 -16.33 6.14
N ASP A 62 10.62 -16.29 5.20
CA ASP A 62 10.58 -15.34 4.09
C ASP A 62 9.18 -14.69 4.02
N PRO A 63 8.91 -13.65 4.83
CA PRO A 63 7.63 -12.97 4.82
C PRO A 63 7.42 -12.21 3.50
N PRO A 64 6.16 -12.01 3.05
CA PRO A 64 5.88 -11.31 1.81
C PRO A 64 6.43 -9.88 1.83
N ARG A 65 7.12 -9.53 0.74
CA ARG A 65 7.54 -8.18 0.37
C ARG A 65 6.64 -7.69 -0.73
N PHE A 66 6.36 -6.40 -0.82
CA PHE A 66 5.40 -5.88 -1.76
C PHE A 66 5.99 -4.84 -2.69
N MET A 67 5.64 -4.96 -3.97
CA MET A 67 5.90 -3.97 -5.01
C MET A 67 4.58 -3.42 -5.54
N VAL A 68 4.52 -2.12 -5.84
CA VAL A 68 3.34 -1.50 -6.47
C VAL A 68 3.28 -1.89 -7.95
N ILE A 69 2.15 -2.43 -8.38
CA ILE A 69 1.85 -2.65 -9.80
C ILE A 69 1.24 -1.40 -10.42
N ASN A 70 0.25 -0.83 -9.74
CA ASN A 70 -0.38 0.40 -10.22
C ASN A 70 -1.25 1.03 -9.13
N ARG A 71 -1.35 2.36 -9.17
CA ARG A 71 -2.37 3.12 -8.48
C ARG A 71 -3.57 3.29 -9.39
N GLU A 72 -4.77 3.40 -8.83
CA GLU A 72 -6.02 3.54 -9.59
C GLU A 72 -6.16 2.42 -10.65
N MET A 73 -5.97 1.16 -10.20
CA MET A 73 -6.00 0.02 -11.11
C MET A 73 -7.42 -0.26 -11.62
N PRO A 74 -7.67 -0.20 -12.95
CA PRO A 74 -9.02 -0.35 -13.48
C PRO A 74 -9.54 -1.78 -13.33
N VAL A 75 -10.78 -1.90 -12.84
CA VAL A 75 -11.53 -3.15 -12.72
C VAL A 75 -12.91 -2.92 -13.33
N LYS A 76 -13.10 -3.26 -14.59
CA LYS A 76 -14.31 -2.93 -15.37
C LYS A 76 -14.59 -1.40 -15.36
N ARG A 77 -15.69 -0.97 -14.73
CA ARG A 77 -16.09 0.43 -14.59
C ARG A 77 -15.62 1.08 -13.29
N TRP A 78 -14.89 0.35 -12.47
CA TRP A 78 -14.40 0.79 -11.16
C TRP A 78 -12.89 0.87 -11.17
N SER A 79 -12.33 1.50 -10.14
CA SER A 79 -10.89 1.59 -9.92
C SER A 79 -10.56 1.09 -8.52
N LEU A 80 -9.56 0.24 -8.41
CA LEU A 80 -8.95 -0.19 -7.16
C LEU A 80 -7.87 0.81 -6.79
N ASP A 81 -7.83 1.26 -5.55
CA ASP A 81 -6.91 2.31 -5.13
C ASP A 81 -5.44 1.95 -5.38
N VAL A 82 -4.98 0.80 -4.92
CA VAL A 82 -3.61 0.31 -5.16
C VAL A 82 -3.62 -1.20 -5.39
N LEU A 83 -2.94 -1.65 -6.42
CA LEU A 83 -2.62 -3.06 -6.65
C LEU A 83 -1.15 -3.29 -6.35
N LEU A 84 -0.88 -4.23 -5.45
CA LEU A 84 0.46 -4.69 -5.10
C LEU A 84 0.67 -6.12 -5.59
N ILE A 85 1.93 -6.54 -5.68
CA ILE A 85 2.33 -7.94 -5.88
C ILE A 85 3.46 -8.28 -4.92
N ASP A 86 3.51 -9.52 -4.46
CA ASP A 86 4.60 -10.02 -3.65
C ASP A 86 5.63 -10.85 -4.47
N GLN A 87 6.74 -11.27 -3.85
CA GLN A 87 7.77 -12.10 -4.48
C GLN A 87 7.27 -13.47 -4.93
N TYR A 88 6.10 -13.91 -4.47
CA TYR A 88 5.45 -15.16 -4.87
C TYR A 88 4.45 -14.95 -6.02
N ALA A 89 4.44 -13.76 -6.61
CA ALA A 89 3.48 -13.34 -7.63
C ALA A 89 2.01 -13.34 -7.15
N THR A 90 1.79 -13.16 -5.84
CA THR A 90 0.44 -13.06 -5.27
C THR A 90 -0.04 -11.60 -5.32
N PRO A 91 -1.13 -11.29 -6.03
CA PRO A 91 -1.67 -9.94 -6.07
C PRO A 91 -2.35 -9.59 -4.76
N THR A 92 -2.05 -8.40 -4.22
CA THR A 92 -2.71 -7.83 -3.05
C THR A 92 -3.51 -6.59 -3.44
N LEU A 93 -4.80 -6.64 -3.17
CA LEU A 93 -5.73 -5.56 -3.46
C LEU A 93 -5.87 -4.66 -2.23
N LEU A 94 -5.63 -3.37 -2.40
CA LEU A 94 -5.68 -2.40 -1.32
C LEU A 94 -6.68 -1.31 -1.66
N GLU A 95 -7.62 -1.08 -0.74
CA GLU A 95 -8.63 -0.02 -0.79
C GLU A 95 -8.49 0.84 0.46
N ALA A 96 -8.18 2.11 0.28
CA ALA A 96 -8.00 3.07 1.36
C ALA A 96 -9.31 3.79 1.66
N LYS A 97 -9.71 3.80 2.93
CA LYS A 97 -10.89 4.53 3.37
C LYS A 97 -10.64 5.23 4.71
N LEU A 98 -11.12 6.45 4.81
CA LEU A 98 -11.19 7.12 6.10
C LEU A 98 -12.30 6.47 6.94
N PHE A 99 -11.93 6.00 8.13
CA PHE A 99 -12.89 5.42 9.05
C PHE A 99 -13.76 6.52 9.67
N ARG A 100 -14.97 6.67 9.15
CA ARG A 100 -15.95 7.63 9.68
C ARG A 100 -17.18 6.98 10.33
N ASN A 101 -17.53 5.76 9.92
CA ASN A 101 -18.67 5.02 10.46
C ASN A 101 -18.65 3.54 10.05
N SER A 102 -19.52 2.73 10.68
CA SER A 102 -19.63 1.28 10.39
C SER A 102 -20.12 0.94 8.97
N GLU A 103 -20.77 1.87 8.26
CA GLU A 103 -21.16 1.66 6.86
C GLU A 103 -19.95 1.69 5.92
N ALA A 104 -18.93 2.49 6.23
CA ALA A 104 -17.70 2.55 5.47
C ALA A 104 -17.03 1.15 5.41
N THR A 105 -16.98 0.44 6.54
CA THR A 105 -16.42 -0.91 6.62
C THR A 105 -17.14 -1.90 5.72
N ARG A 106 -18.47 -1.90 5.71
CA ARG A 106 -19.26 -2.80 4.84
C ARG A 106 -19.06 -2.51 3.36
N LYS A 107 -18.96 -1.22 3.00
CA LYS A 107 -18.70 -0.80 1.62
C LYS A 107 -17.33 -1.27 1.13
N VAL A 108 -16.28 -1.11 1.95
CA VAL A 108 -14.91 -1.54 1.64
C VAL A 108 -14.85 -3.04 1.40
N ILE A 109 -15.44 -3.85 2.29
CA ILE A 109 -15.48 -5.31 2.12
C ILE A 109 -16.17 -5.67 0.80
N GLY A 110 -17.32 -5.06 0.50
CA GLY A 110 -18.04 -5.28 -0.76
C GLY A 110 -17.23 -4.89 -1.99
N GLN A 111 -16.49 -3.79 -1.94
CA GLN A 111 -15.60 -3.33 -3.02
C GLN A 111 -14.47 -4.33 -3.25
N ILE A 112 -13.73 -4.72 -2.21
CA ILE A 112 -12.61 -5.67 -2.33
C ILE A 112 -13.09 -7.02 -2.88
N LEU A 113 -14.20 -7.56 -2.40
CA LEU A 113 -14.78 -8.80 -2.93
C LEU A 113 -15.19 -8.66 -4.40
N HIS A 114 -15.75 -7.51 -4.79
CA HIS A 114 -16.08 -7.22 -6.18
C HIS A 114 -14.83 -7.17 -7.06
N TYR A 115 -13.77 -6.50 -6.61
CA TYR A 115 -12.51 -6.44 -7.33
C TYR A 115 -11.88 -7.83 -7.48
N ALA A 116 -11.77 -8.60 -6.40
CA ALA A 116 -11.22 -9.95 -6.42
C ALA A 116 -11.99 -10.87 -7.40
N ALA A 117 -13.32 -10.83 -7.37
CA ALA A 117 -14.16 -11.63 -8.26
C ALA A 117 -14.03 -11.26 -9.75
N ASN A 118 -13.58 -10.05 -10.05
CA ASN A 118 -13.45 -9.57 -11.43
C ASN A 118 -11.99 -9.44 -11.90
N ALA A 119 -11.02 -9.59 -11.02
CA ALA A 119 -9.59 -9.47 -11.31
C ALA A 119 -9.17 -10.38 -12.48
N ASN A 120 -9.46 -11.67 -12.40
CA ASN A 120 -9.16 -12.64 -13.46
C ASN A 120 -9.71 -12.30 -14.84
N LYS A 121 -10.81 -11.54 -14.90
CA LYS A 121 -11.43 -11.13 -16.17
C LYS A 121 -10.89 -9.81 -16.69
N SER A 122 -10.32 -9.01 -15.80
CA SER A 122 -9.85 -7.65 -16.10
C SER A 122 -8.34 -7.60 -16.31
N TRP A 123 -7.58 -8.51 -15.69
CA TRP A 123 -6.11 -8.45 -15.67
C TRP A 123 -5.50 -9.76 -16.17
N SER A 124 -4.79 -9.68 -17.28
CA SER A 124 -3.83 -10.71 -17.72
C SER A 124 -2.44 -10.38 -17.19
N GLY A 125 -1.54 -11.35 -17.16
CA GLY A 125 -0.14 -11.09 -16.81
C GLY A 125 0.50 -9.99 -17.68
N ARG A 126 0.16 -9.95 -18.98
CA ARG A 126 0.57 -8.87 -19.87
C ARG A 126 0.06 -7.52 -19.40
N THR A 127 -1.23 -7.41 -19.08
CA THR A 127 -1.84 -6.16 -18.60
C THR A 127 -1.17 -5.69 -17.31
N LEU A 128 -0.87 -6.62 -16.39
CA LEU A 128 -0.19 -6.28 -15.13
C LEU A 128 1.22 -5.73 -15.40
N ARG A 129 2.00 -6.40 -16.29
CA ARG A 129 3.33 -5.93 -16.66
C ARG A 129 3.30 -4.55 -17.33
N GLU A 130 2.45 -4.34 -18.32
CA GLU A 130 2.30 -3.06 -19.02
C GLU A 130 1.92 -1.92 -18.05
N ARG A 131 1.08 -2.20 -17.05
CA ARG A 131 0.72 -1.23 -16.01
C ARG A 131 1.89 -0.92 -15.09
N ALA A 132 2.61 -1.93 -14.62
CA ALA A 132 3.78 -1.76 -13.78
C ALA A 132 4.90 -0.99 -14.51
N GLU A 133 5.20 -1.32 -15.77
CA GLU A 133 6.17 -0.60 -16.59
C GLU A 133 5.81 0.90 -16.72
N SER A 134 4.53 1.19 -17.01
CA SER A 134 4.06 2.57 -17.10
C SER A 134 4.16 3.29 -15.75
N TYR A 135 3.79 2.62 -14.67
CA TYR A 135 3.82 3.18 -13.32
C TYR A 135 5.25 3.55 -12.90
N TRP A 136 6.19 2.59 -12.96
CA TRP A 136 7.57 2.81 -12.52
C TRP A 136 8.33 3.80 -13.42
N LYS A 137 8.09 3.76 -14.73
CA LYS A 137 8.61 4.76 -15.66
C LYS A 137 8.16 6.19 -15.30
N ASN A 138 6.91 6.37 -14.88
CA ASN A 138 6.41 7.68 -14.44
C ASN A 138 7.05 8.14 -13.13
N MET A 139 7.52 7.20 -12.30
CA MET A 139 8.29 7.47 -11.08
C MET A 139 9.77 7.72 -11.36
N GLY A 140 10.23 7.56 -12.63
CA GLY A 140 11.62 7.70 -13.03
C GLY A 140 12.47 6.47 -12.71
N GLU A 141 11.83 5.32 -12.50
CA GLU A 141 12.47 4.05 -12.12
C GLU A 141 12.19 2.96 -13.17
N ASP A 142 13.05 1.95 -13.20
CA ASP A 142 12.91 0.79 -14.09
C ASP A 142 12.15 -0.34 -13.40
N LEU A 143 11.28 -1.04 -14.14
CA LEU A 143 10.51 -2.14 -13.59
C LEU A 143 11.37 -3.35 -13.26
N ASP A 144 12.36 -3.67 -14.11
CA ASP A 144 13.18 -4.87 -13.92
C ASP A 144 14.05 -4.68 -12.67
N ASP A 145 14.60 -3.48 -12.41
CA ASP A 145 15.29 -3.15 -11.15
C ASP A 145 14.37 -3.34 -9.93
N LYS A 146 13.09 -2.98 -10.04
CA LYS A 146 12.11 -3.17 -8.95
C LYS A 146 11.75 -4.64 -8.73
N ILE A 147 11.74 -5.43 -9.78
CA ILE A 147 11.53 -6.88 -9.68
C ILE A 147 12.73 -7.53 -8.98
N ASP A 148 13.96 -7.15 -9.34
CA ASP A 148 15.18 -7.66 -8.72
C ASP A 148 15.24 -7.29 -7.23
N ASP A 149 14.89 -6.07 -6.86
CA ASP A 149 14.74 -5.65 -5.46
C ASP A 149 13.70 -6.49 -4.71
N LEU A 150 12.53 -6.75 -5.33
CA LEU A 150 11.45 -7.56 -4.75
C LEU A 150 11.89 -9.01 -4.52
N LEU A 151 12.62 -9.59 -5.47
CA LEU A 151 13.13 -10.96 -5.40
C LEU A 151 14.33 -11.10 -4.46
N GLY A 152 14.97 -10.00 -4.10
CA GLY A 152 16.19 -9.97 -3.31
C GLY A 152 17.43 -10.31 -4.12
N GLU A 153 17.34 -10.30 -5.44
CA GLU A 153 18.45 -10.46 -6.36
C GLU A 153 19.17 -9.10 -6.50
N LYS A 154 19.98 -8.75 -5.51
CA LYS A 154 20.93 -7.63 -5.68
C LYS A 154 22.15 -8.18 -6.37
N ASP A 155 22.56 -7.50 -7.45
CA ASP A 155 23.82 -7.78 -8.15
C ASP A 155 24.98 -8.02 -7.17
N VAL A 156 25.60 -9.18 -7.26
CA VAL A 156 26.83 -9.57 -6.55
C VAL A 156 28.02 -9.02 -7.32
#